data_87f16025c928835ebefea7dccee35514
#
_entry.id   87f16025c928835ebefea7dccee35514
#
_cell.length_a   1.000
_cell.length_b   1.000
_cell.length_c   1.000
_cell.angle_alpha   90.00
_cell.angle_beta   90.00
_cell.angle_gamma   90.00
#
_symmetry.space_group_name_H-M   'P 1'
#
loop_
_entity.id
_entity.type
_entity.pdbx_description
1 polymer ?
#
loop_
_entity_poly.entity_id
_entity_poly.type
_entity_poly.pdbx_seq_one_letter_code
_entity_poly.pdbx_strand_id
1 'polypeptide(L)'
;MLFRSGGPVIDNAEKGYAWGTYPELLEQAGVSWKIYQDSGTGLNAAGFWGWTDDAYIGNYGDNSLLYFYQYRNAQPGSPLYQGARIGTNISASGTLFDTLRSDVQGNTLPQVSWIVAPEAYTEHPNWPANYGAWYVSQVLDALTSNPDVFSKTALFITFDENDGFFDHMVPPCVPPSSAQGQSTVSIENEIFPGSSEYESGPYGMGPRVPMIVVSPWSKGGWVCSEVFDHTSLIRFIERRFSSSYPNLQEPNITAWRRAIAGDLTSAFDFSKPDGAQPLLPSTSAYVPPDDQRHPDYVPTPPTTQSLPQQEAGLRPARAVPYTLHAIGRAAENGNFLIDFYNAGHKGACFHVRSATATNGPWYYTVEAGKSLSASWPTQGAYDFSVYGPNGFMRHFKGSVVSAQTTLNITSRYDIDSGGIVLALANEGHAICTISVENLYNGESISYMLAAGQHVEKLWYLSDSYGWYDLVVRGNAETGFEQRLAGHVETGQPSVSDPAIGQARWRKFQAY
;
A
#
# COMPACT_ATOMS: atom_id res chain seq x y z
N MET A 1 -16.76 -5.37 9.80
CA MET A 1 -16.16 -4.32 10.66
C MET A 1 -16.68 -3.01 10.11
N LEU A 2 -17.62 -2.40 10.77
CA LEU A 2 -18.09 -1.08 10.38
C LEU A 2 -16.98 -0.10 10.76
N PHE A 3 -16.31 0.45 9.77
CA PHE A 3 -15.38 1.56 9.93
C PHE A 3 -16.15 2.85 10.29
N ARG A 4 -16.89 2.80 11.35
CA ARG A 4 -17.10 3.99 12.14
C ARG A 4 -15.99 4.02 13.18
N SER A 5 -14.75 4.27 12.71
CA SER A 5 -13.90 5.06 13.57
C SER A 5 -14.79 6.23 13.98
N GLY A 6 -14.95 6.48 15.26
CA GLY A 6 -15.53 7.75 15.69
C GLY A 6 -14.64 8.84 15.13
N GLY A 7 -14.77 9.12 13.85
CA GLY A 7 -14.21 10.29 13.22
C GLY A 7 -14.63 11.47 14.06
N PRO A 8 -13.86 12.52 14.13
CA PRO A 8 -14.26 13.70 14.86
C PRO A 8 -15.61 14.11 14.33
N VAL A 9 -16.62 13.97 15.16
CA VAL A 9 -17.90 14.56 14.84
C VAL A 9 -17.65 16.05 14.83
N ILE A 10 -17.80 16.69 13.67
CA ILE A 10 -17.90 18.14 13.64
C ILE A 10 -19.24 18.47 14.28
N ASP A 11 -19.26 18.45 15.59
CA ASP A 11 -20.31 19.09 16.33
C ASP A 11 -19.91 20.56 16.48
N ASN A 12 -20.84 21.45 16.15
CA ASN A 12 -20.68 22.89 16.31
C ASN A 12 -20.40 23.31 17.76
N ALA A 13 -20.78 22.49 18.71
CA ALA A 13 -20.57 22.72 20.12
C ALA A 13 -19.13 22.37 20.56
N GLU A 14 -18.41 21.55 19.81
CA GLU A 14 -17.08 21.14 20.17
C GLU A 14 -16.03 22.17 19.73
N LYS A 15 -15.01 22.35 20.58
CA LYS A 15 -13.91 23.29 20.28
C LYS A 15 -13.05 22.86 19.09
N GLY A 16 -13.15 21.62 18.67
CA GLY A 16 -12.25 20.99 17.71
C GLY A 16 -10.92 20.56 18.32
N TYR A 17 -10.11 19.90 17.53
CA TYR A 17 -8.76 19.49 17.93
C TYR A 17 -7.82 20.69 17.98
N ALA A 18 -6.77 20.59 18.82
CA ALA A 18 -5.85 21.70 19.07
C ALA A 18 -4.37 21.34 18.84
N TRP A 19 -4.06 20.10 18.40
CA TRP A 19 -2.68 19.76 18.08
C TRP A 19 -2.26 20.37 16.73
N GLY A 20 -0.94 20.47 16.51
CA GLY A 20 -0.39 21.02 15.28
C GLY A 20 -0.72 20.15 14.06
N THR A 21 -0.93 20.80 12.94
CA THR A 21 -1.21 20.17 11.65
C THR A 21 -0.06 20.36 10.69
N TYR A 22 0.03 19.52 9.66
CA TYR A 22 1.10 19.61 8.69
C TYR A 22 1.13 20.94 7.89
N PRO A 23 -0.03 21.54 7.49
CA PRO A 23 -0.03 22.88 6.89
C PRO A 23 0.55 23.98 7.79
N GLU A 24 0.43 23.86 9.12
CA GLU A 24 1.08 24.81 10.03
C GLU A 24 2.62 24.68 9.99
N LEU A 25 3.13 23.44 9.85
CA LEU A 25 4.58 23.23 9.64
C LEU A 25 5.04 23.82 8.30
N LEU A 26 4.25 23.67 7.24
CA LEU A 26 4.53 24.30 5.96
C LEU A 26 4.56 25.83 6.07
N GLU A 27 3.58 26.41 6.75
CA GLU A 27 3.51 27.86 6.99
C GLU A 27 4.74 28.37 7.75
N GLN A 28 5.10 27.69 8.83
CA GLN A 28 6.30 28.02 9.62
C GLN A 28 7.59 27.91 8.81
N ALA A 29 7.65 26.97 7.88
CA ALA A 29 8.79 26.78 6.99
C ALA A 29 8.79 27.77 5.80
N GLY A 30 7.75 28.53 5.57
CA GLY A 30 7.60 29.40 4.41
C GLY A 30 7.35 28.63 3.10
N VAL A 31 6.85 27.41 3.17
CA VAL A 31 6.41 26.63 2.03
C VAL A 31 4.96 26.99 1.73
N SER A 32 4.70 27.53 0.55
CA SER A 32 3.34 27.95 0.19
C SER A 32 2.42 26.73 0.02
N TRP A 33 1.22 26.84 0.54
CA TRP A 33 0.23 25.75 0.52
C TRP A 33 -1.20 26.30 0.37
N LYS A 34 -2.09 25.45 -0.13
CA LYS A 34 -3.51 25.77 -0.31
C LYS A 34 -4.36 24.52 -0.42
N ILE A 35 -5.58 24.59 0.10
CA ILE A 35 -6.62 23.61 -0.16
C ILE A 35 -7.58 24.17 -1.20
N TYR A 36 -7.74 23.44 -2.31
CA TYR A 36 -8.74 23.72 -3.33
C TYR A 36 -9.95 22.82 -3.04
N GLN A 37 -11.04 23.44 -2.69
CA GLN A 37 -12.33 22.78 -2.49
C GLN A 37 -13.42 23.68 -3.06
N ASP A 38 -14.62 23.16 -3.20
CA ASP A 38 -15.78 23.98 -3.50
C ASP A 38 -16.04 25.02 -2.40
N SER A 39 -16.86 26.00 -2.72
CA SER A 39 -17.21 27.06 -1.75
C SER A 39 -18.17 26.58 -0.66
N GLY A 40 -18.95 25.54 -0.92
CA GLY A 40 -19.94 25.01 -0.02
C GLY A 40 -20.71 26.07 0.77
N THR A 41 -21.21 25.72 1.94
CA THR A 41 -21.71 26.68 2.92
C THR A 41 -20.58 27.40 3.64
N GLY A 42 -19.35 27.09 3.27
CA GLY A 42 -18.14 27.74 3.75
C GLY A 42 -17.75 27.30 5.16
N LEU A 43 -16.65 27.89 5.57
CA LEU A 43 -16.02 27.68 6.86
C LEU A 43 -16.55 28.66 7.90
N ASN A 44 -17.79 29.01 7.84
CA ASN A 44 -18.35 29.78 8.93
C ASN A 44 -18.67 28.84 10.08
N ALA A 45 -18.84 29.39 11.23
CA ALA A 45 -18.89 28.74 12.53
C ALA A 45 -19.98 27.65 12.69
N ALA A 46 -20.69 27.29 11.65
CA ALA A 46 -21.82 26.37 11.75
C ALA A 46 -21.46 24.90 11.44
N GLY A 47 -20.17 24.55 11.32
CA GLY A 47 -19.74 23.19 11.49
C GLY A 47 -19.63 22.30 10.25
N PHE A 48 -20.23 22.57 9.14
CA PHE A 48 -20.09 21.75 7.93
C PHE A 48 -19.40 22.55 6.84
N TRP A 49 -18.13 22.53 6.86
CA TRP A 49 -17.30 23.21 5.91
C TRP A 49 -17.31 22.47 4.58
N GLY A 50 -17.83 23.10 3.57
CA GLY A 50 -18.04 22.48 2.28
C GLY A 50 -19.34 21.69 2.17
N TRP A 51 -20.08 21.47 3.24
CA TRP A 51 -21.39 20.83 3.16
C TRP A 51 -22.44 21.76 2.58
N THR A 52 -23.19 21.28 1.63
CA THR A 52 -24.43 21.91 1.13
C THR A 52 -25.39 20.80 0.72
N ASP A 53 -26.66 21.17 0.48
CA ASP A 53 -27.64 20.22 -0.07
C ASP A 53 -27.37 19.92 -1.56
N ASP A 54 -26.50 20.69 -2.20
CA ASP A 54 -26.03 20.46 -3.56
C ASP A 54 -24.75 19.62 -3.55
N ALA A 55 -24.86 18.35 -3.89
CA ALA A 55 -23.76 17.39 -3.93
C ALA A 55 -22.71 17.66 -5.03
N TYR A 56 -23.00 18.54 -5.95
CA TYR A 56 -22.10 18.87 -7.06
C TYR A 56 -21.18 20.06 -6.74
N ILE A 57 -21.40 20.72 -5.65
CA ILE A 57 -20.54 21.79 -5.11
C ILE A 57 -20.10 21.53 -3.68
N GLY A 58 -20.91 20.87 -2.85
CA GLY A 58 -20.57 20.53 -1.48
C GLY A 58 -19.82 19.21 -1.38
N ASN A 59 -18.96 19.09 -0.38
CA ASN A 59 -18.25 17.85 -0.05
C ASN A 59 -18.77 17.27 1.28
N TYR A 60 -18.32 16.05 1.63
CA TYR A 60 -18.69 15.38 2.89
C TYR A 60 -18.04 15.98 4.14
N GLY A 61 -17.42 17.14 4.06
CA GLY A 61 -16.57 17.67 5.12
C GLY A 61 -15.15 17.13 5.07
N ASP A 62 -14.69 16.74 3.87
CA ASP A 62 -13.41 16.06 3.64
C ASP A 62 -12.20 16.97 3.76
N ASN A 63 -12.39 18.28 3.91
CA ASN A 63 -11.34 19.15 4.35
C ASN A 63 -11.07 18.93 5.84
N SER A 64 -10.15 18.03 6.17
CA SER A 64 -9.86 17.61 7.54
C SER A 64 -9.37 18.74 8.47
N LEU A 65 -8.90 19.86 7.94
CA LEU A 65 -8.52 21.04 8.74
C LEU A 65 -9.71 21.66 9.49
N LEU A 66 -10.93 21.38 9.04
CA LEU A 66 -12.16 21.81 9.67
C LEU A 66 -12.36 21.31 11.09
N TYR A 67 -11.71 20.19 11.41
CA TYR A 67 -11.82 19.56 12.71
C TYR A 67 -10.89 20.21 13.74
N PHE A 68 -10.08 21.19 13.31
CA PHE A 68 -9.09 21.84 14.17
C PHE A 68 -9.48 23.26 14.56
N TYR A 69 -9.35 23.55 15.85
CA TYR A 69 -9.69 24.84 16.45
C TYR A 69 -9.02 26.04 15.76
N GLN A 70 -7.73 25.92 15.43
CA GLN A 70 -6.95 27.01 14.85
C GLN A 70 -7.44 27.43 13.46
N TYR A 71 -8.02 26.52 12.68
CA TYR A 71 -8.63 26.86 11.39
C TYR A 71 -10.05 27.40 11.54
N ARG A 72 -10.84 26.79 12.42
CA ARG A 72 -12.22 27.21 12.69
C ARG A 72 -12.28 28.66 13.20
N ASN A 73 -11.27 29.07 13.93
CA ASN A 73 -11.16 30.42 14.52
C ASN A 73 -10.15 31.32 13.79
N ALA A 74 -9.65 30.90 12.62
CA ALA A 74 -8.74 31.70 11.83
C ALA A 74 -9.41 33.01 11.41
N GLN A 75 -8.67 34.10 11.59
CA GLN A 75 -9.17 35.43 11.25
C GLN A 75 -9.10 35.65 9.74
N PRO A 76 -10.10 36.32 9.13
CA PRO A 76 -10.04 36.72 7.73
C PRO A 76 -8.71 37.40 7.39
N GLY A 77 -8.08 36.94 6.31
CA GLY A 77 -6.77 37.46 5.86
C GLY A 77 -5.55 36.82 6.53
N SER A 78 -5.70 35.98 7.57
CA SER A 78 -4.57 35.23 8.11
C SER A 78 -4.15 34.10 7.16
N PRO A 79 -2.85 33.64 7.19
CA PRO A 79 -2.38 32.55 6.34
C PRO A 79 -3.22 31.28 6.46
N LEU A 80 -3.58 30.84 7.67
CA LEU A 80 -4.42 29.67 7.88
C LEU A 80 -5.81 29.82 7.29
N TYR A 81 -6.39 31.03 7.38
CA TYR A 81 -7.67 31.32 6.75
C TYR A 81 -7.59 31.24 5.24
N GLN A 82 -6.58 31.87 4.65
CA GLN A 82 -6.39 31.92 3.20
C GLN A 82 -6.06 30.55 2.62
N GLY A 83 -5.17 29.79 3.25
CA GLY A 83 -4.75 28.47 2.78
C GLY A 83 -5.84 27.41 2.89
N ALA A 84 -6.64 27.43 3.96
CA ALA A 84 -7.62 26.41 4.22
C ALA A 84 -8.99 26.63 3.54
N ARG A 85 -9.28 27.84 3.08
CA ARG A 85 -10.65 28.24 2.67
C ARG A 85 -10.80 28.57 1.20
N ILE A 86 -9.74 28.48 0.42
CA ILE A 86 -9.83 28.84 -0.99
C ILE A 86 -10.21 27.58 -1.77
N GLY A 87 -11.35 27.65 -2.42
CA GLY A 87 -11.93 26.58 -3.18
C GLY A 87 -11.68 26.68 -4.68
N THR A 88 -12.09 25.64 -5.35
CA THR A 88 -12.32 25.59 -6.80
C THR A 88 -13.62 26.28 -7.18
N ASN A 89 -14.09 27.16 -6.40
CA ASN A 89 -15.38 27.86 -6.40
C ASN A 89 -16.17 27.83 -7.70
N ILE A 90 -17.41 27.39 -7.59
CA ILE A 90 -18.45 27.74 -8.54
C ILE A 90 -18.99 29.13 -8.14
N SER A 91 -18.71 30.15 -8.94
CA SER A 91 -19.53 31.36 -8.95
C SER A 91 -20.72 31.15 -9.86
N ALA A 92 -21.75 32.01 -9.79
CA ALA A 92 -22.89 31.96 -10.68
C ALA A 92 -22.55 31.99 -12.20
N SER A 93 -21.29 32.24 -12.57
CA SER A 93 -20.76 32.31 -13.93
C SER A 93 -19.47 31.50 -14.13
N GLY A 94 -19.01 30.75 -13.11
CA GLY A 94 -17.76 30.03 -13.12
C GLY A 94 -17.87 28.52 -13.14
N THR A 95 -16.73 27.85 -13.09
CA THR A 95 -16.60 26.40 -13.01
C THR A 95 -15.88 25.99 -11.71
N LEU A 96 -15.98 24.69 -11.35
CA LEU A 96 -15.30 24.11 -10.20
C LEU A 96 -13.77 24.33 -10.19
N PHE A 97 -13.18 24.60 -11.36
CA PHE A 97 -11.72 24.62 -11.54
C PHE A 97 -11.15 26.02 -11.79
N ASP A 98 -11.97 27.05 -11.73
CA ASP A 98 -11.56 28.41 -12.15
C ASP A 98 -10.39 28.93 -11.31
N THR A 99 -10.43 28.75 -10.00
CA THR A 99 -9.35 29.19 -9.11
C THR A 99 -8.06 28.40 -9.35
N LEU A 100 -8.15 27.07 -9.46
CA LEU A 100 -7.01 26.21 -9.77
C LEU A 100 -6.38 26.59 -11.11
N ARG A 101 -7.20 26.74 -12.14
CA ARG A 101 -6.75 27.11 -13.50
C ARG A 101 -6.11 28.49 -13.52
N SER A 102 -6.67 29.45 -12.81
CA SER A 102 -6.11 30.80 -12.67
C SER A 102 -4.73 30.77 -12.00
N ASP A 103 -4.57 30.02 -10.92
CA ASP A 103 -3.30 29.88 -10.21
C ASP A 103 -2.24 29.18 -11.09
N VAL A 104 -2.64 28.17 -11.84
CA VAL A 104 -1.74 27.47 -12.79
C VAL A 104 -1.31 28.40 -13.92
N GLN A 105 -2.24 29.08 -14.57
CA GLN A 105 -1.94 29.97 -15.69
C GLN A 105 -1.14 31.20 -15.25
N GLY A 106 -1.41 31.69 -14.03
CA GLY A 106 -0.70 32.81 -13.42
C GLY A 106 0.68 32.46 -12.85
N ASN A 107 1.12 31.19 -12.87
CA ASN A 107 2.34 30.71 -12.16
C ASN A 107 2.30 31.01 -10.65
N THR A 108 1.12 30.98 -10.05
CA THR A 108 0.88 31.21 -8.63
C THR A 108 0.40 29.95 -7.89
N LEU A 109 0.42 28.80 -8.57
CA LEU A 109 0.11 27.51 -7.93
C LEU A 109 1.04 27.33 -6.72
N PRO A 110 0.50 27.08 -5.50
CA PRO A 110 1.31 26.85 -4.32
C PRO A 110 2.22 25.63 -4.46
N GLN A 111 3.31 25.61 -3.70
CA GLN A 111 4.26 24.49 -3.68
C GLN A 111 3.63 23.18 -3.21
N VAL A 112 2.63 23.27 -2.33
CA VAL A 112 1.81 22.14 -1.89
C VAL A 112 0.35 22.51 -2.03
N SER A 113 -0.41 21.67 -2.73
CA SER A 113 -1.84 21.89 -3.00
C SER A 113 -2.62 20.61 -2.69
N TRP A 114 -3.70 20.73 -1.95
CA TRP A 114 -4.69 19.66 -1.78
C TRP A 114 -5.95 20.03 -2.56
N ILE A 115 -6.52 19.05 -3.22
CA ILE A 115 -7.78 19.21 -3.97
C ILE A 115 -8.79 18.27 -3.33
N VAL A 116 -9.88 18.83 -2.84
CA VAL A 116 -10.99 18.10 -2.22
C VAL A 116 -12.18 18.16 -3.18
N ALA A 117 -12.56 17.01 -3.73
CA ALA A 117 -13.62 16.93 -4.70
C ALA A 117 -15.01 17.18 -4.03
N PRO A 118 -15.98 17.78 -4.74
CA PRO A 118 -17.36 17.74 -4.33
C PRO A 118 -17.89 16.31 -4.23
N GLU A 119 -18.90 16.10 -3.40
CA GLU A 119 -19.48 14.80 -3.07
C GLU A 119 -19.74 13.92 -4.29
N ALA A 120 -20.36 14.46 -5.32
CA ALA A 120 -20.74 13.73 -6.53
C ALA A 120 -19.52 13.22 -7.36
N TYR A 121 -18.33 13.76 -7.11
CA TYR A 121 -17.10 13.46 -7.87
C TYR A 121 -16.06 12.71 -7.04
N THR A 122 -16.42 12.24 -5.83
CA THR A 122 -15.49 11.55 -4.92
C THR A 122 -15.31 10.07 -5.23
N GLU A 123 -16.18 9.48 -6.02
CA GLU A 123 -16.30 8.03 -6.23
C GLU A 123 -16.77 7.26 -4.97
N HIS A 124 -17.27 7.95 -3.96
CA HIS A 124 -17.98 7.30 -2.86
C HIS A 124 -19.08 6.34 -3.40
N PRO A 125 -19.35 5.18 -2.79
CA PRO A 125 -20.17 4.11 -3.38
C PRO A 125 -21.57 4.47 -3.86
N ASN A 126 -22.12 5.58 -3.38
CA ASN A 126 -23.41 6.10 -3.88
C ASN A 126 -23.29 6.99 -5.13
N TRP A 127 -22.07 7.17 -5.68
CA TRP A 127 -21.82 7.94 -6.88
C TRP A 127 -21.13 7.11 -7.96
N PRO A 128 -21.42 7.33 -9.25
CA PRO A 128 -20.76 6.62 -10.33
C PRO A 128 -19.28 7.02 -10.47
N ALA A 129 -18.40 6.04 -10.63
CA ALA A 129 -16.95 6.28 -10.78
C ALA A 129 -16.59 7.15 -12.01
N ASN A 130 -17.43 7.18 -13.06
CA ASN A 130 -17.17 8.05 -14.22
C ASN A 130 -17.29 9.54 -13.91
N TYR A 131 -17.96 9.92 -12.83
CA TYR A 131 -18.00 11.32 -12.38
C TYR A 131 -16.64 11.74 -11.81
N GLY A 132 -16.03 10.92 -10.98
CA GLY A 132 -14.67 11.15 -10.50
C GLY A 132 -13.65 11.15 -11.63
N ALA A 133 -13.78 10.24 -12.59
CA ALA A 133 -12.93 10.23 -13.78
C ALA A 133 -13.01 11.54 -14.58
N TRP A 134 -14.20 12.11 -14.73
CA TRP A 134 -14.37 13.43 -15.34
C TRP A 134 -13.69 14.53 -14.51
N TYR A 135 -13.90 14.55 -13.21
CA TYR A 135 -13.29 15.54 -12.30
C TYR A 135 -11.76 15.50 -12.39
N VAL A 136 -11.18 14.31 -12.31
CA VAL A 136 -9.73 14.12 -12.46
C VAL A 136 -9.23 14.62 -13.81
N SER A 137 -9.99 14.37 -14.91
CA SER A 137 -9.61 14.88 -16.22
C SER A 137 -9.58 16.42 -16.27
N GLN A 138 -10.51 17.10 -15.59
CA GLN A 138 -10.53 18.57 -15.51
C GLN A 138 -9.37 19.13 -14.67
N VAL A 139 -8.97 18.43 -13.61
CA VAL A 139 -7.76 18.78 -12.83
C VAL A 139 -6.52 18.65 -13.70
N LEU A 140 -6.41 17.56 -14.48
CA LEU A 140 -5.30 17.36 -15.42
C LEU A 140 -5.28 18.45 -16.50
N ASP A 141 -6.42 18.79 -17.08
CA ASP A 141 -6.54 19.88 -18.07
C ASP A 141 -6.10 21.22 -17.48
N ALA A 142 -6.47 21.50 -16.23
CA ALA A 142 -6.05 22.71 -15.54
C ALA A 142 -4.52 22.73 -15.35
N LEU A 143 -3.93 21.66 -14.84
CA LEU A 143 -2.47 21.57 -14.59
C LEU A 143 -1.66 21.62 -15.89
N THR A 144 -2.12 20.95 -16.94
CA THR A 144 -1.42 20.87 -18.22
C THR A 144 -1.63 22.10 -19.09
N SER A 145 -2.57 22.99 -18.73
CA SER A 145 -2.77 24.27 -19.44
C SER A 145 -1.56 25.20 -19.38
N ASN A 146 -0.64 24.98 -18.43
CA ASN A 146 0.65 25.66 -18.36
C ASN A 146 1.79 24.62 -18.28
N PRO A 147 2.49 24.33 -19.41
CA PRO A 147 3.57 23.36 -19.45
C PRO A 147 4.72 23.64 -18.47
N ASP A 148 5.03 24.90 -18.19
CA ASP A 148 6.09 25.26 -17.25
C ASP A 148 5.74 24.90 -15.80
N VAL A 149 4.48 24.98 -15.43
CA VAL A 149 3.96 24.51 -14.13
C VAL A 149 3.93 23.00 -14.11
N PHE A 150 3.32 22.36 -15.11
CA PHE A 150 3.20 20.90 -15.17
C PHE A 150 4.56 20.19 -15.16
N SER A 151 5.57 20.77 -15.86
CA SER A 151 6.93 20.22 -15.88
C SER A 151 7.59 20.08 -14.51
N LYS A 152 7.04 20.70 -13.47
CA LYS A 152 7.54 20.72 -12.10
C LYS A 152 6.53 20.11 -11.10
N THR A 153 5.44 19.53 -11.60
CA THR A 153 4.32 19.04 -10.79
C THR A 153 4.36 17.54 -10.62
N ALA A 154 4.10 17.07 -9.41
CA ALA A 154 3.72 15.71 -9.12
C ALA A 154 2.28 15.73 -8.56
N LEU A 155 1.36 15.12 -9.27
CA LEU A 155 -0.02 14.94 -8.85
C LEU A 155 -0.19 13.53 -8.31
N PHE A 156 -0.68 13.41 -7.07
CA PHE A 156 -1.07 12.16 -6.44
C PHE A 156 -2.59 12.11 -6.38
N ILE A 157 -3.17 11.07 -6.93
CA ILE A 157 -4.61 10.79 -6.86
C ILE A 157 -4.76 9.58 -5.95
N THR A 158 -5.41 9.77 -4.82
CA THR A 158 -5.60 8.72 -3.82
C THR A 158 -7.00 8.82 -3.23
N PHE A 159 -7.43 7.72 -2.62
CA PHE A 159 -8.71 7.59 -1.95
C PHE A 159 -8.46 7.49 -0.45
N ASP A 160 -9.40 7.93 0.36
CA ASP A 160 -9.35 7.91 1.83
C ASP A 160 -9.58 6.51 2.39
N GLU A 161 -10.50 5.77 1.77
CA GLU A 161 -10.86 4.41 2.19
C GLU A 161 -11.13 3.49 1.00
N ASN A 162 -11.40 2.22 1.27
CA ASN A 162 -11.58 1.18 0.25
C ASN A 162 -13.02 1.00 -0.22
N ASP A 163 -13.97 1.78 0.27
CA ASP A 163 -15.40 1.76 -0.10
C ASP A 163 -16.05 0.35 -0.11
N GLY A 164 -15.60 -0.51 0.79
CA GLY A 164 -16.08 -1.90 0.84
C GLY A 164 -15.45 -2.83 -0.21
N PHE A 165 -14.54 -2.36 -1.03
CA PHE A 165 -13.76 -3.20 -1.93
C PHE A 165 -12.56 -3.81 -1.21
N PHE A 166 -12.41 -5.12 -1.33
CA PHE A 166 -11.32 -5.87 -0.69
C PHE A 166 -10.56 -6.66 -1.73
N ASP A 167 -9.26 -6.81 -1.52
CA ASP A 167 -8.44 -7.73 -2.28
C ASP A 167 -7.84 -8.83 -1.38
N HIS A 168 -6.96 -9.65 -1.95
CA HIS A 168 -6.33 -10.78 -1.27
C HIS A 168 -5.11 -10.40 -0.41
N MET A 169 -4.66 -9.14 -0.45
CA MET A 169 -3.48 -8.70 0.27
C MET A 169 -3.82 -8.38 1.73
N VAL A 170 -3.05 -8.97 2.64
CA VAL A 170 -3.15 -8.64 4.06
C VAL A 170 -2.34 -7.38 4.31
N PRO A 171 -2.96 -6.30 4.82
CA PRO A 171 -2.25 -5.06 5.08
C PRO A 171 -1.21 -5.23 6.19
N PRO A 172 -0.09 -4.49 6.14
CA PRO A 172 0.86 -4.44 7.25
C PRO A 172 0.18 -4.04 8.56
N CYS A 173 0.55 -4.76 9.62
CA CYS A 173 -0.04 -4.59 10.94
C CYS A 173 1.01 -4.87 12.01
N VAL A 174 0.94 -4.16 13.13
CA VAL A 174 1.75 -4.46 14.31
C VAL A 174 1.17 -5.67 15.06
N PRO A 175 1.98 -6.44 15.81
CA PRO A 175 1.45 -7.50 16.64
C PRO A 175 0.51 -6.93 17.72
N PRO A 176 -0.72 -7.47 17.84
CA PRO A 176 -1.67 -7.03 18.88
C PRO A 176 -1.17 -7.28 20.30
N SER A 177 -0.32 -8.27 20.47
CA SER A 177 0.30 -8.64 21.76
C SER A 177 1.63 -9.37 21.51
N SER A 178 2.44 -9.53 22.55
CA SER A 178 3.69 -10.31 22.50
C SER A 178 3.49 -11.80 22.19
N ALA A 179 2.28 -12.33 22.41
CA ALA A 179 1.93 -13.69 22.01
C ALA A 179 1.61 -13.81 20.51
N GLN A 180 1.33 -12.69 19.85
CA GLN A 180 0.93 -12.64 18.43
C GLN A 180 1.99 -12.01 17.54
N GLY A 181 3.23 -11.89 18.02
CA GLY A 181 4.35 -11.47 17.21
C GLY A 181 5.31 -10.51 17.89
N GLN A 182 6.21 -9.94 17.10
CA GLN A 182 7.27 -9.05 17.56
C GLN A 182 7.58 -7.97 16.53
N SER A 183 8.24 -6.91 16.97
CA SER A 183 8.72 -5.83 16.12
C SER A 183 10.12 -5.40 16.54
N THR A 184 11.00 -5.17 15.58
CA THR A 184 12.35 -4.59 15.84
C THR A 184 12.33 -3.08 15.98
N VAL A 185 11.21 -2.44 15.65
CA VAL A 185 10.96 -1.00 15.81
C VAL A 185 9.86 -0.77 16.84
N SER A 186 9.88 0.39 17.49
CA SER A 186 8.82 0.79 18.44
C SER A 186 7.46 0.79 17.74
N ILE A 187 6.45 0.21 18.38
CA ILE A 187 5.04 0.19 17.97
C ILE A 187 4.18 1.13 18.83
N GLU A 188 4.82 2.05 19.53
CA GLU A 188 4.14 3.05 20.33
C GLU A 188 3.14 3.84 19.48
N ASN A 189 1.94 4.05 20.00
CA ASN A 189 0.81 4.69 19.33
C ASN A 189 0.25 3.94 18.09
N GLU A 190 0.60 2.66 17.89
CA GLU A 190 0.01 1.82 16.83
C GLU A 190 -1.07 0.86 17.34
N ILE A 191 -1.36 0.87 18.64
CA ILE A 191 -2.42 0.08 19.25
C ILE A 191 -3.52 1.00 19.75
N PHE A 192 -4.72 0.83 19.22
CA PHE A 192 -5.92 1.45 19.76
C PHE A 192 -6.21 0.87 21.15
N PRO A 193 -6.34 1.69 22.20
CA PRO A 193 -6.48 1.19 23.56
C PRO A 193 -7.86 0.56 23.85
N GLY A 194 -8.79 0.69 22.94
CA GLY A 194 -10.19 0.31 23.13
C GLY A 194 -11.05 1.47 23.62
N SER A 195 -12.36 1.28 23.53
CA SER A 195 -13.39 2.20 24.03
C SER A 195 -14.57 1.39 24.57
N SER A 196 -15.63 2.07 24.98
CA SER A 196 -16.88 1.40 25.36
C SER A 196 -17.58 0.68 24.22
N GLU A 197 -17.24 1.03 22.97
CA GLU A 197 -17.89 0.51 21.77
C GLU A 197 -16.97 -0.42 20.95
N TYR A 198 -15.66 -0.30 21.11
CA TYR A 198 -14.68 -1.02 20.29
C TYR A 198 -13.60 -1.65 21.16
N GLU A 199 -13.24 -2.88 20.81
CA GLU A 199 -12.15 -3.59 21.45
C GLU A 199 -10.78 -2.96 21.11
N SER A 200 -9.83 -3.14 22.02
CA SER A 200 -8.44 -2.78 21.80
C SER A 200 -7.83 -3.59 20.67
N GLY A 201 -6.98 -2.97 19.84
CA GLY A 201 -6.30 -3.66 18.74
C GLY A 201 -5.41 -2.73 17.91
N PRO A 202 -4.61 -3.29 17.01
CA PRO A 202 -3.74 -2.49 16.16
C PRO A 202 -4.54 -1.66 15.16
N TYR A 203 -4.10 -0.42 14.92
CA TYR A 203 -4.63 0.38 13.82
C TYR A 203 -4.32 -0.25 12.47
N GLY A 204 -3.08 -0.69 12.27
CA GLY A 204 -2.62 -1.23 10.99
C GLY A 204 -2.68 -0.20 9.85
N MET A 205 -2.48 -0.68 8.61
CA MET A 205 -2.57 0.17 7.41
C MET A 205 -3.94 0.08 6.71
N GLY A 206 -4.82 -0.83 7.14
CA GLY A 206 -6.12 -1.04 6.52
C GLY A 206 -6.04 -1.69 5.13
N PRO A 207 -7.20 -1.97 4.51
CA PRO A 207 -7.28 -2.45 3.14
C PRO A 207 -6.61 -1.49 2.15
N ARG A 208 -6.11 -2.03 1.03
CA ARG A 208 -5.49 -1.17 0.01
C ARG A 208 -6.52 -0.27 -0.65
N VAL A 209 -6.08 0.96 -0.94
CA VAL A 209 -6.79 1.91 -1.79
C VAL A 209 -5.97 2.15 -3.06
N PRO A 210 -6.60 2.49 -4.20
CA PRO A 210 -5.86 2.88 -5.39
C PRO A 210 -5.05 4.15 -5.16
N MET A 211 -3.85 4.23 -5.78
CA MET A 211 -3.09 5.46 -5.90
C MET A 211 -2.51 5.58 -7.29
N ILE A 212 -2.66 6.75 -7.91
CA ILE A 212 -2.10 7.07 -9.21
C ILE A 212 -1.17 8.26 -9.06
N VAL A 213 0.04 8.15 -9.60
CA VAL A 213 1.04 9.23 -9.61
C VAL A 213 1.20 9.76 -11.01
N VAL A 214 0.82 11.01 -11.23
CA VAL A 214 0.90 11.68 -12.54
C VAL A 214 1.96 12.77 -12.48
N SER A 215 3.00 12.61 -13.29
CA SER A 215 4.13 13.53 -13.33
C SER A 215 4.99 13.28 -14.57
N PRO A 216 5.74 14.24 -15.06
CA PRO A 216 6.77 13.98 -16.08
C PRO A 216 7.79 12.91 -15.70
N TRP A 217 7.98 12.65 -14.40
CA TRP A 217 8.94 11.65 -13.89
C TRP A 217 8.32 10.28 -13.56
N SER A 218 7.00 10.13 -13.66
CA SER A 218 6.31 8.85 -13.37
C SER A 218 5.60 8.24 -14.58
N LYS A 219 5.61 8.92 -15.73
CA LYS A 219 4.92 8.51 -16.95
C LYS A 219 5.39 7.13 -17.45
N GLY A 220 4.46 6.35 -18.02
CA GLY A 220 4.75 5.08 -18.70
C GLY A 220 3.99 3.87 -18.15
N GLY A 221 2.97 4.07 -17.32
CA GLY A 221 2.14 2.98 -16.80
C GLY A 221 2.89 2.05 -15.83
N TRP A 222 3.83 2.61 -15.07
CA TRP A 222 4.65 1.87 -14.11
C TRP A 222 3.83 1.39 -12.91
N VAL A 223 4.11 0.17 -12.46
CA VAL A 223 3.65 -0.34 -11.17
C VAL A 223 4.77 -0.15 -10.15
N CYS A 224 4.44 0.34 -8.96
CA CYS A 224 5.33 0.43 -7.81
C CYS A 224 4.76 -0.38 -6.65
N SER A 225 5.43 -1.48 -6.31
CA SER A 225 4.99 -2.43 -5.28
C SER A 225 5.66 -2.22 -3.91
N GLU A 226 6.26 -1.05 -3.68
CA GLU A 226 6.66 -0.64 -2.34
C GLU A 226 5.39 -0.39 -1.50
N VAL A 227 5.46 -0.69 -0.21
CA VAL A 227 4.34 -0.43 0.71
C VAL A 227 4.26 1.05 1.01
N PHE A 228 3.10 1.63 0.75
CA PHE A 228 2.76 3.02 1.07
C PHE A 228 1.51 3.08 1.93
N ASP A 229 1.35 4.16 2.67
CA ASP A 229 0.12 4.54 3.35
C ASP A 229 -0.14 6.04 3.19
N HIS A 230 -1.20 6.57 3.79
CA HIS A 230 -1.51 8.00 3.70
C HIS A 230 -0.40 8.90 4.24
N THR A 231 0.41 8.43 5.20
CA THR A 231 1.55 9.20 5.70
C THR A 231 2.68 9.33 4.67
N SER A 232 2.70 8.48 3.65
CA SER A 232 3.68 8.55 2.56
C SER A 232 3.61 9.86 1.77
N LEU A 233 2.41 10.45 1.63
CA LEU A 233 2.23 11.75 0.99
C LEU A 233 2.95 12.86 1.79
N ILE A 234 2.76 12.89 3.11
CA ILE A 234 3.45 13.83 3.98
C ILE A 234 4.96 13.60 3.90
N ARG A 235 5.41 12.36 3.94
CA ARG A 235 6.83 12.00 3.85
C ARG A 235 7.47 12.36 2.51
N PHE A 236 6.70 12.34 1.42
CA PHE A 236 7.16 12.85 0.13
C PHE A 236 7.42 14.37 0.19
N ILE A 237 6.52 15.12 0.82
CA ILE A 237 6.69 16.55 1.05
C ILE A 237 7.92 16.81 1.95
N GLU A 238 8.05 16.09 3.07
CA GLU A 238 9.24 16.14 3.92
C GLU A 238 10.50 15.92 3.08
N ARG A 239 10.53 14.86 2.28
CA ARG A 239 11.68 14.52 1.43
C ARG A 239 12.00 15.59 0.41
N ARG A 240 10.98 16.18 -0.21
CA ARG A 240 11.12 17.24 -1.21
C ARG A 240 11.74 18.50 -0.63
N PHE A 241 11.39 18.85 0.57
CA PHE A 241 11.78 20.12 1.19
C PHE A 241 12.85 20.02 2.27
N SER A 242 13.25 18.81 2.67
CA SER A 242 14.19 18.58 3.80
C SER A 242 15.54 19.29 3.67
N SER A 243 16.04 19.48 2.45
CA SER A 243 17.32 20.16 2.23
C SER A 243 17.26 21.65 2.57
N SER A 244 16.09 22.27 2.44
CA SER A 244 15.88 23.69 2.73
C SER A 244 15.25 23.94 4.11
N TYR A 245 14.50 22.95 4.60
CA TYR A 245 13.68 23.06 5.81
C TYR A 245 13.81 21.81 6.68
N PRO A 246 14.88 21.67 7.48
CA PRO A 246 15.16 20.44 8.24
C PRO A 246 14.11 20.13 9.33
N ASN A 247 13.31 21.11 9.75
CA ASN A 247 12.30 20.98 10.80
C ASN A 247 10.89 20.66 10.24
N LEU A 248 10.79 20.28 8.97
CA LEU A 248 9.51 19.99 8.32
C LEU A 248 9.03 18.54 8.58
N GLN A 249 9.66 17.83 9.48
CA GLN A 249 9.29 16.46 9.82
C GLN A 249 8.02 16.45 10.69
N GLU A 250 6.99 15.68 10.26
CA GLU A 250 5.76 15.49 11.02
C GLU A 250 6.01 14.58 12.24
N PRO A 251 5.90 15.09 13.48
CA PRO A 251 6.24 14.32 14.69
C PRO A 251 5.23 13.20 15.00
N ASN A 252 4.00 13.29 14.47
CA ASN A 252 2.95 12.32 14.76
C ASN A 252 3.02 11.07 13.88
N ILE A 253 3.86 11.04 12.85
CA ILE A 253 4.12 9.81 12.10
C ILE A 253 5.02 8.91 12.94
N THR A 254 4.48 7.79 13.39
CA THR A 254 5.14 6.86 14.30
C THR A 254 6.41 6.26 13.72
N ALA A 255 7.29 5.76 14.58
CA ALA A 255 8.50 5.07 14.17
C ALA A 255 8.19 3.84 13.30
N TRP A 256 7.12 3.11 13.61
CA TRP A 256 6.70 1.95 12.85
C TRP A 256 6.29 2.33 11.42
N ARG A 257 5.45 3.35 11.24
CA ARG A 257 5.05 3.82 9.90
C ARG A 257 6.24 4.32 9.10
N ARG A 258 7.16 5.05 9.73
CA ARG A 258 8.40 5.49 9.07
C ARG A 258 9.29 4.34 8.64
N ALA A 259 9.30 3.23 9.38
CA ALA A 259 10.07 2.04 9.02
C ALA A 259 9.45 1.25 7.86
N ILE A 260 8.13 1.12 7.82
CA ILE A 260 7.41 0.24 6.89
C ILE A 260 6.95 0.97 5.63
N ALA A 261 6.30 2.13 5.77
CA ALA A 261 5.81 2.88 4.62
C ALA A 261 6.94 3.59 3.89
N GLY A 262 6.91 3.58 2.57
CA GLY A 262 7.79 4.36 1.70
C GLY A 262 7.48 5.85 1.74
N ASP A 263 8.31 6.64 1.08
CA ASP A 263 8.12 8.08 0.92
C ASP A 263 7.73 8.48 -0.52
N LEU A 264 7.23 7.53 -1.29
CA LEU A 264 6.81 7.65 -2.69
C LEU A 264 7.92 7.98 -3.70
N THR A 265 9.17 8.20 -3.29
CA THR A 265 10.25 8.52 -4.24
C THR A 265 10.54 7.39 -5.22
N SER A 266 10.31 6.14 -4.83
CA SER A 266 10.46 4.96 -5.69
C SER A 266 9.47 4.91 -6.87
N ALA A 267 8.36 5.68 -6.81
CA ALA A 267 7.41 5.77 -7.91
C ALA A 267 7.95 6.60 -9.11
N PHE A 268 9.06 7.32 -8.95
CA PHE A 268 9.59 8.27 -9.92
C PHE A 268 10.91 7.81 -10.53
N ASP A 269 11.17 8.24 -11.75
CA ASP A 269 12.50 8.29 -12.36
C ASP A 269 12.87 9.76 -12.63
N PHE A 270 13.50 10.40 -11.66
CA PHE A 270 13.87 11.81 -11.77
C PHE A 270 14.98 12.09 -12.80
N SER A 271 15.62 11.05 -13.34
CA SER A 271 16.65 11.18 -14.37
C SER A 271 16.08 11.34 -15.77
N LYS A 272 14.84 10.95 -16.01
CA LYS A 272 14.21 10.90 -17.33
C LYS A 272 12.81 11.54 -17.34
N PRO A 273 12.71 12.87 -17.25
CA PRO A 273 11.41 13.51 -17.34
C PRO A 273 10.83 13.38 -18.76
N ASP A 274 9.56 13.04 -18.87
CA ASP A 274 8.80 13.05 -20.11
C ASP A 274 7.56 13.92 -19.95
N GLY A 275 7.62 15.15 -20.43
CA GLY A 275 6.53 16.11 -20.40
C GLY A 275 5.49 15.97 -21.51
N ALA A 276 5.67 15.02 -22.44
CA ALA A 276 4.69 14.78 -23.50
C ALA A 276 3.36 14.27 -22.90
N GLN A 277 2.27 14.85 -23.36
CA GLN A 277 0.95 14.44 -22.89
C GLN A 277 0.45 13.25 -23.71
N PRO A 278 0.04 12.13 -23.07
CA PRO A 278 -0.61 11.06 -23.78
C PRO A 278 -2.00 11.49 -24.25
N LEU A 279 -2.45 10.89 -25.33
CA LEU A 279 -3.85 11.06 -25.74
C LEU A 279 -4.71 10.26 -24.76
N LEU A 280 -5.48 10.98 -23.94
CA LEU A 280 -6.39 10.35 -22.99
C LEU A 280 -7.76 10.08 -23.63
N PRO A 281 -8.50 9.07 -23.20
CA PRO A 281 -9.88 8.88 -23.57
C PRO A 281 -10.71 10.12 -23.20
N SER A 282 -11.69 10.45 -24.06
CA SER A 282 -12.64 11.51 -23.73
C SER A 282 -13.51 11.10 -22.55
N THR A 283 -13.60 11.94 -21.55
CA THR A 283 -14.56 11.81 -20.47
C THR A 283 -15.80 12.65 -20.80
N SER A 284 -17.01 12.11 -20.55
CA SER A 284 -18.22 12.90 -20.70
C SER A 284 -18.32 13.91 -19.55
N ALA A 285 -18.53 15.17 -19.90
CA ALA A 285 -18.90 16.14 -18.89
C ALA A 285 -20.20 15.70 -18.23
N TYR A 286 -20.15 15.57 -16.90
CA TYR A 286 -21.38 15.33 -16.15
C TYR A 286 -21.99 16.66 -15.74
N VAL A 287 -23.16 16.92 -16.28
CA VAL A 287 -23.97 18.08 -15.91
C VAL A 287 -25.08 17.55 -15.00
N PRO A 288 -25.13 17.97 -13.73
CA PRO A 288 -26.20 17.58 -12.84
C PRO A 288 -27.53 18.06 -13.42
N PRO A 289 -28.54 17.20 -13.42
CA PRO A 289 -29.84 17.53 -14.04
C PRO A 289 -30.59 18.63 -13.29
N ASP A 290 -30.28 18.84 -12.01
CA ASP A 290 -31.03 19.73 -11.12
C ASP A 290 -30.21 20.39 -9.99
N ASP A 291 -28.91 20.21 -9.99
CA ASP A 291 -27.97 20.74 -8.99
C ASP A 291 -28.32 20.40 -7.53
N GLN A 292 -29.03 19.28 -7.31
CA GLN A 292 -29.45 18.85 -5.99
C GLN A 292 -28.80 17.55 -5.54
N ARG A 293 -28.68 17.38 -4.23
CA ARG A 293 -28.30 16.12 -3.64
C ARG A 293 -29.40 15.08 -3.86
N HIS A 294 -29.02 13.94 -4.43
CA HIS A 294 -29.86 12.77 -4.55
C HIS A 294 -29.40 11.68 -3.57
N PRO A 295 -29.88 11.71 -2.31
CA PRO A 295 -29.41 10.78 -1.29
C PRO A 295 -29.72 9.31 -1.60
N ASP A 296 -30.66 9.07 -2.50
CA ASP A 296 -31.08 7.73 -2.91
C ASP A 296 -30.40 7.26 -4.21
N TYR A 297 -29.37 7.97 -4.67
CA TYR A 297 -28.63 7.55 -5.84
C TYR A 297 -27.71 6.38 -5.50
N VAL A 298 -28.29 5.20 -5.40
CA VAL A 298 -27.57 3.96 -5.15
C VAL A 298 -27.50 3.18 -6.46
N PRO A 299 -26.31 2.91 -7.01
CA PRO A 299 -26.18 2.07 -8.19
C PRO A 299 -26.82 0.71 -7.98
N THR A 300 -27.71 0.32 -8.87
CA THR A 300 -28.32 -1.01 -8.80
C THR A 300 -27.35 -2.04 -9.34
N PRO A 301 -26.99 -3.09 -8.55
CA PRO A 301 -26.12 -4.15 -9.04
C PRO A 301 -26.72 -4.79 -10.30
N PRO A 302 -25.89 -5.15 -11.30
CA PRO A 302 -26.38 -5.81 -12.50
C PRO A 302 -27.01 -7.16 -12.17
N THR A 303 -28.09 -7.52 -12.86
CA THR A 303 -28.78 -8.81 -12.67
C THR A 303 -27.92 -9.99 -13.09
N THR A 304 -27.01 -9.79 -14.05
CA THR A 304 -26.00 -10.76 -14.44
C THR A 304 -24.64 -10.27 -13.96
N GLN A 305 -24.03 -11.02 -13.07
CA GLN A 305 -22.76 -10.64 -12.46
C GLN A 305 -21.66 -11.59 -12.92
N SER A 306 -20.46 -11.05 -13.12
CA SER A 306 -19.25 -11.82 -13.40
C SER A 306 -18.09 -11.21 -12.64
N LEU A 307 -17.14 -12.05 -12.22
CA LEU A 307 -15.90 -11.54 -11.64
C LEU A 307 -15.13 -10.76 -12.71
N PRO A 308 -14.58 -9.59 -12.36
CA PRO A 308 -13.70 -8.85 -13.26
C PRO A 308 -12.48 -9.72 -13.60
N GLN A 309 -11.99 -9.57 -14.82
CA GLN A 309 -10.79 -10.27 -15.26
C GLN A 309 -9.64 -9.28 -15.34
N GLN A 310 -8.48 -9.72 -14.87
CA GLN A 310 -7.27 -8.95 -15.04
C GLN A 310 -6.96 -8.78 -16.53
N GLU A 311 -6.66 -7.57 -16.94
CA GLU A 311 -6.19 -7.31 -18.30
C GLU A 311 -4.91 -8.08 -18.58
N ALA A 312 -4.85 -8.68 -19.78
CA ALA A 312 -3.66 -9.40 -20.23
C ALA A 312 -2.47 -8.44 -20.44
N GLY A 313 -1.27 -8.95 -20.25
CA GLY A 313 -0.01 -8.26 -20.53
C GLY A 313 0.83 -8.00 -19.30
N LEU A 314 2.07 -7.60 -19.57
CA LEU A 314 3.05 -7.22 -18.56
C LEU A 314 3.07 -5.70 -18.42
N ARG A 315 3.26 -5.22 -17.20
CA ARG A 315 3.44 -3.79 -16.91
C ARG A 315 4.86 -3.56 -16.40
N PRO A 316 5.53 -2.49 -16.80
CA PRO A 316 6.83 -2.17 -16.23
C PRO A 316 6.67 -1.95 -14.72
N ALA A 317 7.59 -2.49 -13.92
CA ALA A 317 7.57 -2.38 -12.47
C ALA A 317 8.83 -1.68 -11.97
N ARG A 318 8.64 -0.79 -11.00
CA ARG A 318 9.75 -0.13 -10.31
C ARG A 318 10.48 -1.14 -9.42
N ALA A 319 11.79 -0.97 -9.28
CA ALA A 319 12.54 -1.69 -8.26
C ALA A 319 12.00 -1.35 -6.87
N VAL A 320 11.91 -2.36 -6.01
CA VAL A 320 11.45 -2.19 -4.62
C VAL A 320 12.56 -2.53 -3.64
N PRO A 321 12.55 -1.98 -2.41
CA PRO A 321 13.69 -2.04 -1.49
C PRO A 321 13.74 -3.30 -0.62
N TYR A 322 13.15 -4.40 -1.06
CA TYR A 322 12.96 -5.60 -0.25
C TYR A 322 13.93 -6.72 -0.63
N THR A 323 14.60 -7.30 0.36
CA THR A 323 15.36 -8.55 0.26
C THR A 323 15.04 -9.38 1.50
N LEU A 324 14.01 -10.21 1.40
CA LEU A 324 13.37 -10.85 2.54
C LEU A 324 13.68 -12.34 2.61
N HIS A 325 13.89 -12.83 3.82
CA HIS A 325 14.08 -14.24 4.10
C HIS A 325 13.17 -14.68 5.25
N ALA A 326 12.60 -15.86 5.12
CA ALA A 326 11.97 -16.60 6.21
C ALA A 326 12.43 -18.06 6.08
N ILE A 327 13.10 -18.57 7.10
CA ILE A 327 13.70 -19.89 7.13
C ILE A 327 13.00 -20.71 8.21
N GLY A 328 12.27 -21.73 7.80
CA GLY A 328 11.51 -22.60 8.70
C GLY A 328 12.24 -23.92 8.94
N ARG A 329 12.25 -24.38 10.18
CA ARG A 329 12.79 -25.68 10.57
C ARG A 329 12.05 -26.30 11.75
N ALA A 330 11.93 -27.62 11.72
CA ALA A 330 11.51 -28.39 12.87
C ALA A 330 12.65 -28.44 13.92
N ALA A 331 12.30 -28.33 15.21
CA ALA A 331 13.25 -28.45 16.31
C ALA A 331 13.07 -29.76 17.08
N GLU A 332 14.14 -30.22 17.71
CA GLU A 332 14.15 -31.47 18.48
C GLU A 332 13.13 -31.49 19.65
N ASN A 333 12.77 -30.35 20.18
CA ASN A 333 11.81 -30.18 21.25
C ASN A 333 10.33 -30.24 20.79
N GLY A 334 10.08 -30.58 19.53
CA GLY A 334 8.73 -30.66 18.98
C GLY A 334 8.13 -29.33 18.55
N ASN A 335 8.91 -28.27 18.52
CA ASN A 335 8.48 -26.98 18.01
C ASN A 335 8.82 -26.83 16.51
N PHE A 336 8.12 -25.94 15.83
CA PHE A 336 8.52 -25.39 14.53
C PHE A 336 9.04 -23.96 14.72
N LEU A 337 10.21 -23.66 14.17
CA LEU A 337 10.84 -22.35 14.25
C LEU A 337 10.83 -21.68 12.90
N ILE A 338 10.68 -20.35 12.89
CA ILE A 338 10.87 -19.54 11.70
C ILE A 338 11.78 -18.37 12.09
N ASP A 339 12.87 -18.21 11.35
CA ASP A 339 13.76 -17.05 11.43
C ASP A 339 13.44 -16.10 10.29
N PHE A 340 13.13 -14.85 10.64
CA PHE A 340 12.86 -13.76 9.70
C PHE A 340 14.10 -12.87 9.60
N TYR A 341 14.53 -12.57 8.39
CA TYR A 341 15.65 -11.67 8.15
C TYR A 341 15.32 -10.73 6.98
N ASN A 342 15.60 -9.47 7.14
CA ASN A 342 15.44 -8.44 6.12
C ASN A 342 16.80 -7.88 5.72
N ALA A 343 17.34 -8.33 4.59
CA ALA A 343 18.59 -7.84 4.02
C ALA A 343 18.40 -6.62 3.10
N GLY A 344 17.17 -6.15 2.93
CA GLY A 344 16.82 -5.00 2.10
C GLY A 344 17.12 -3.66 2.77
N HIS A 345 16.57 -2.60 2.20
CA HIS A 345 16.81 -1.21 2.64
C HIS A 345 15.59 -0.56 3.30
N LYS A 346 14.46 -1.26 3.38
CA LYS A 346 13.21 -0.81 3.99
C LYS A 346 12.68 -1.86 4.93
N GLY A 347 12.02 -1.46 6.02
CA GLY A 347 11.36 -2.37 6.92
C GLY A 347 10.22 -3.14 6.22
N ALA A 348 9.93 -4.34 6.68
CA ALA A 348 8.87 -5.18 6.15
C ALA A 348 8.08 -5.87 7.27
N CYS A 349 6.78 -6.05 7.04
CA CYS A 349 5.92 -6.88 7.86
C CYS A 349 5.82 -8.28 7.26
N PHE A 350 5.99 -9.29 8.12
CA PHE A 350 5.69 -10.68 7.81
C PHE A 350 4.41 -11.09 8.51
N HIS A 351 3.47 -11.65 7.76
CA HIS A 351 2.27 -12.28 8.29
C HIS A 351 2.45 -13.77 8.33
N VAL A 352 2.28 -14.37 9.50
CA VAL A 352 2.34 -15.82 9.67
C VAL A 352 0.96 -16.37 9.94
N ARG A 353 0.58 -17.39 9.18
CA ARG A 353 -0.65 -18.14 9.35
C ARG A 353 -0.33 -19.64 9.49
N SER A 354 -1.19 -20.35 10.18
CA SER A 354 -1.07 -21.80 10.30
C SER A 354 -2.41 -22.47 10.06
N ALA A 355 -2.39 -23.60 9.38
CA ALA A 355 -3.54 -24.48 9.25
C ALA A 355 -3.68 -25.43 10.47
N THR A 356 -2.64 -25.55 11.29
CA THR A 356 -2.61 -26.49 12.45
C THR A 356 -2.69 -25.80 13.80
N ALA A 357 -2.22 -24.54 13.91
CA ALA A 357 -2.29 -23.77 15.15
C ALA A 357 -3.42 -22.75 15.10
N THR A 358 -4.17 -22.65 16.21
CA THR A 358 -5.43 -21.87 16.27
C THR A 358 -5.30 -20.47 16.89
N ASN A 359 -4.13 -20.14 17.44
CA ASN A 359 -3.86 -18.88 18.15
C ASN A 359 -3.21 -17.79 17.28
N GLY A 360 -3.18 -17.98 15.96
CA GLY A 360 -2.78 -16.97 14.97
C GLY A 360 -3.93 -16.08 14.52
N PRO A 361 -3.69 -15.18 13.55
CA PRO A 361 -2.41 -14.95 12.85
C PRO A 361 -1.37 -14.25 13.72
N TRP A 362 -0.10 -14.28 13.26
CA TRP A 362 1.02 -13.59 13.92
C TRP A 362 1.65 -12.57 12.97
N TYR A 363 2.23 -11.53 13.55
CA TYR A 363 2.77 -10.39 12.83
C TYR A 363 4.19 -10.07 13.30
N TYR A 364 5.12 -9.99 12.36
CA TYR A 364 6.52 -9.69 12.64
C TYR A 364 6.96 -8.50 11.79
N THR A 365 7.39 -7.44 12.45
CA THR A 365 7.99 -6.29 11.76
C THR A 365 9.50 -6.33 11.89
N VAL A 366 10.20 -6.38 10.77
CA VAL A 366 11.66 -6.46 10.72
C VAL A 366 12.23 -5.31 9.92
N GLU A 367 12.97 -4.42 10.59
CA GLU A 367 13.68 -3.32 9.93
C GLU A 367 14.80 -3.84 9.02
N ALA A 368 15.28 -2.98 8.12
CA ALA A 368 16.44 -3.26 7.27
C ALA A 368 17.67 -3.70 8.10
N GLY A 369 18.32 -4.78 7.67
CA GLY A 369 19.49 -5.34 8.34
C GLY A 369 19.24 -6.07 9.66
N LYS A 370 17.96 -6.21 10.09
CA LYS A 370 17.60 -6.87 11.34
C LYS A 370 16.96 -8.24 11.13
N SER A 371 16.82 -8.98 12.24
CA SER A 371 16.19 -10.31 12.26
C SER A 371 15.30 -10.48 13.49
N LEU A 372 14.36 -11.41 13.40
CA LEU A 372 13.54 -11.93 14.50
C LEU A 372 13.42 -13.44 14.35
N SER A 373 13.17 -14.12 15.46
CA SER A 373 12.88 -15.56 15.47
C SER A 373 11.59 -15.84 16.24
N ALA A 374 10.83 -16.81 15.76
CA ALA A 374 9.61 -17.25 16.41
C ALA A 374 9.55 -18.77 16.48
N SER A 375 8.83 -19.29 17.47
CA SER A 375 8.72 -20.72 17.74
C SER A 375 7.29 -21.06 18.14
N TRP A 376 6.76 -22.10 17.52
CA TRP A 376 5.41 -22.60 17.79
C TRP A 376 5.47 -24.06 18.21
N PRO A 377 4.81 -24.44 19.32
CA PRO A 377 4.64 -25.86 19.65
C PRO A 377 3.75 -26.52 18.59
N THR A 378 4.16 -27.69 18.14
CA THR A 378 3.39 -28.49 17.21
C THR A 378 2.86 -29.76 17.93
N GLN A 379 1.78 -30.34 17.43
CA GLN A 379 1.28 -31.63 17.89
C GLN A 379 1.75 -32.77 16.97
N GLY A 380 2.99 -32.66 16.47
CA GLY A 380 3.58 -33.61 15.56
C GLY A 380 3.54 -33.23 14.09
N ALA A 381 2.67 -32.30 13.69
CA ALA A 381 2.60 -31.78 12.33
C ALA A 381 2.66 -30.25 12.33
N TYR A 382 3.23 -29.71 11.28
CA TYR A 382 3.25 -28.25 11.04
C TYR A 382 2.74 -27.91 9.64
N ASP A 383 2.07 -26.75 9.56
CA ASP A 383 1.61 -26.17 8.30
C ASP A 383 1.54 -24.66 8.51
N PHE A 384 2.59 -23.95 8.08
CA PHE A 384 2.75 -22.51 8.27
C PHE A 384 2.98 -21.81 6.93
N SER A 385 2.30 -20.69 6.74
CA SER A 385 2.52 -19.77 5.62
C SER A 385 3.00 -18.43 6.14
N VAL A 386 4.02 -17.87 5.49
CA VAL A 386 4.57 -16.53 5.75
C VAL A 386 4.37 -15.69 4.51
N TYR A 387 3.76 -14.53 4.67
CA TYR A 387 3.53 -13.57 3.59
C TYR A 387 4.26 -12.27 3.90
N GLY A 388 4.75 -11.60 2.87
CA GLY A 388 5.39 -10.29 2.92
C GLY A 388 5.06 -9.44 1.70
N PRO A 389 5.65 -8.24 1.59
CA PRO A 389 5.42 -7.36 0.46
C PRO A 389 5.91 -7.96 -0.87
N ASN A 390 5.38 -7.42 -1.98
CA ASN A 390 5.73 -7.76 -3.36
C ASN A 390 5.70 -9.27 -3.65
N GLY A 391 4.64 -9.96 -3.22
CA GLY A 391 4.44 -11.39 -3.50
C GLY A 391 5.37 -12.34 -2.74
N PHE A 392 6.15 -11.84 -1.76
CA PHE A 392 6.98 -12.71 -0.93
C PHE A 392 6.11 -13.72 -0.19
N MET A 393 6.39 -15.01 -0.37
CA MET A 393 5.71 -16.09 0.31
C MET A 393 6.66 -17.24 0.62
N ARG A 394 6.49 -17.82 1.82
CA ARG A 394 7.09 -19.09 2.22
C ARG A 394 6.00 -19.97 2.83
N HIS A 395 5.95 -21.22 2.43
CA HIS A 395 5.07 -22.21 3.02
C HIS A 395 5.90 -23.40 3.50
N PHE A 396 5.58 -23.88 4.69
CA PHE A 396 6.29 -24.94 5.36
C PHE A 396 5.26 -25.97 5.86
N LYS A 397 5.35 -27.18 5.38
CA LYS A 397 4.46 -28.28 5.76
C LYS A 397 5.25 -29.56 5.99
N GLY A 398 4.92 -30.29 7.03
CA GLY A 398 5.57 -31.56 7.37
C GLY A 398 5.26 -32.02 8.76
N SER A 399 6.15 -32.85 9.29
CA SER A 399 6.01 -33.48 10.61
C SER A 399 7.30 -33.37 11.41
N VAL A 400 7.20 -33.11 12.71
CA VAL A 400 8.32 -33.13 13.66
C VAL A 400 8.54 -34.52 14.29
N VAL A 401 7.69 -35.51 13.98
CA VAL A 401 7.70 -36.84 14.63
C VAL A 401 8.67 -37.81 13.95
N SER A 402 9.06 -37.52 12.73
CA SER A 402 9.91 -38.42 11.93
C SER A 402 11.39 -38.06 12.08
N ALA A 403 12.02 -38.60 13.10
CA ALA A 403 13.46 -38.44 13.36
C ALA A 403 14.41 -39.11 12.35
N GLN A 404 13.90 -39.76 11.27
CA GLN A 404 14.74 -40.50 10.33
C GLN A 404 15.29 -39.60 9.19
N THR A 405 14.60 -38.51 8.89
CA THR A 405 15.00 -37.61 7.84
C THR A 405 14.67 -36.18 8.21
N THR A 406 15.68 -35.36 8.39
CA THR A 406 15.53 -33.93 8.57
C THR A 406 15.95 -33.25 7.29
N LEU A 407 15.01 -32.73 6.56
CA LEU A 407 15.30 -31.94 5.35
C LEU A 407 15.45 -30.47 5.75
N ASN A 408 16.58 -29.90 5.39
CA ASN A 408 16.87 -28.49 5.57
C ASN A 408 16.96 -27.81 4.19
N ILE A 409 16.03 -26.91 3.94
CA ILE A 409 15.93 -26.18 2.68
C ILE A 409 16.16 -24.70 2.97
N THR A 410 17.21 -24.15 2.40
CA THR A 410 17.52 -22.74 2.50
C THR A 410 17.61 -22.10 1.11
N SER A 411 17.48 -20.79 1.06
CA SER A 411 17.57 -20.03 -0.18
C SER A 411 18.42 -18.79 -0.03
N ARG A 412 19.14 -18.44 -1.10
CA ARG A 412 19.83 -17.16 -1.24
C ARG A 412 19.56 -16.56 -2.60
N TYR A 413 19.49 -15.25 -2.68
CA TYR A 413 19.34 -14.55 -3.95
C TYR A 413 20.71 -14.39 -4.61
N ASP A 414 20.79 -14.67 -5.90
CA ASP A 414 21.90 -14.33 -6.76
C ASP A 414 21.55 -13.09 -7.57
N ILE A 415 21.87 -11.93 -6.99
CA ILE A 415 21.50 -10.62 -7.54
C ILE A 415 22.16 -10.38 -8.90
N ASP A 416 23.37 -10.87 -9.10
CA ASP A 416 24.14 -10.68 -10.34
C ASP A 416 23.50 -11.39 -11.52
N SER A 417 22.95 -12.58 -11.31
CA SER A 417 22.25 -13.34 -12.36
C SER A 417 20.73 -13.07 -12.35
N GLY A 418 20.20 -12.38 -11.35
CA GLY A 418 18.75 -12.24 -11.11
C GLY A 418 18.08 -13.57 -10.77
N GLY A 419 18.82 -14.53 -10.20
CA GLY A 419 18.37 -15.87 -9.89
C GLY A 419 18.20 -16.14 -8.40
N ILE A 420 17.74 -17.35 -8.07
CA ILE A 420 17.64 -17.86 -6.71
C ILE A 420 18.37 -19.19 -6.60
N VAL A 421 19.22 -19.34 -5.58
CA VAL A 421 19.88 -20.60 -5.25
C VAL A 421 19.13 -21.27 -4.14
N LEU A 422 18.73 -22.52 -4.35
CA LEU A 422 18.25 -23.41 -3.28
C LEU A 422 19.39 -24.32 -2.83
N ALA A 423 19.61 -24.39 -1.53
CA ALA A 423 20.45 -25.39 -0.89
C ALA A 423 19.52 -26.41 -0.22
N LEU A 424 19.65 -27.65 -0.65
CA LEU A 424 18.86 -28.81 -0.22
C LEU A 424 19.77 -29.75 0.56
N ALA A 425 19.51 -29.95 1.84
CA ALA A 425 20.32 -30.82 2.68
C ALA A 425 19.46 -31.92 3.32
N ASN A 426 20.00 -33.13 3.35
CA ASN A 426 19.49 -34.24 4.12
C ASN A 426 20.33 -34.37 5.42
N GLU A 427 19.86 -33.79 6.50
CA GLU A 427 20.51 -33.85 7.82
C GLU A 427 20.09 -35.11 8.62
N GLY A 428 19.19 -35.94 8.05
CA GLY A 428 18.71 -37.16 8.64
C GLY A 428 19.66 -38.33 8.45
N HIS A 429 19.21 -39.51 8.87
CA HIS A 429 20.01 -40.76 8.87
C HIS A 429 19.66 -41.73 7.72
N ALA A 430 18.59 -41.45 6.96
CA ALA A 430 18.16 -42.26 5.83
C ALA A 430 18.29 -41.53 4.51
N ILE A 431 18.45 -42.26 3.42
CA ILE A 431 18.43 -41.72 2.06
C ILE A 431 17.04 -41.14 1.74
N CYS A 432 16.97 -40.01 1.10
CA CYS A 432 15.73 -39.40 0.66
C CYS A 432 15.80 -38.90 -0.80
N THR A 433 14.65 -38.80 -1.43
CA THR A 433 14.49 -38.15 -2.74
C THR A 433 13.80 -36.81 -2.50
N ILE A 434 14.40 -35.75 -3.03
CA ILE A 434 13.85 -34.38 -3.01
C ILE A 434 13.57 -33.98 -4.46
N SER A 435 12.35 -33.51 -4.74
CA SER A 435 12.00 -32.91 -6.02
C SER A 435 11.77 -31.41 -5.85
N VAL A 436 12.19 -30.63 -6.84
CA VAL A 436 11.91 -29.19 -6.93
C VAL A 436 11.21 -28.92 -8.24
N GLU A 437 10.08 -28.27 -8.18
CA GLU A 437 9.26 -27.87 -9.34
C GLU A 437 9.18 -26.35 -9.42
N ASN A 438 9.46 -25.79 -10.59
CA ASN A 438 9.25 -24.37 -10.91
C ASN A 438 7.85 -24.22 -11.54
N LEU A 439 6.95 -23.55 -10.83
CA LEU A 439 5.57 -23.37 -11.27
C LEU A 439 5.42 -22.37 -12.44
N TYR A 440 6.42 -21.54 -12.73
CA TYR A 440 6.35 -20.63 -13.89
C TYR A 440 6.53 -21.36 -15.24
N ASN A 441 7.35 -22.39 -15.28
CA ASN A 441 7.67 -23.08 -16.54
C ASN A 441 7.44 -24.60 -16.50
N GLY A 442 7.15 -25.17 -15.32
CA GLY A 442 6.95 -26.61 -15.14
C GLY A 442 8.27 -27.42 -15.12
N GLU A 443 9.43 -26.77 -15.07
CA GLU A 443 10.70 -27.47 -14.89
C GLU A 443 10.71 -28.19 -13.56
N SER A 444 11.04 -29.50 -13.58
CA SER A 444 11.16 -30.30 -12.37
C SER A 444 12.48 -31.06 -12.34
N ILE A 445 13.12 -31.03 -11.20
CA ILE A 445 14.39 -31.73 -10.95
C ILE A 445 14.27 -32.57 -9.68
N SER A 446 14.92 -33.73 -9.68
CA SER A 446 14.94 -34.60 -8.50
C SER A 446 16.36 -35.00 -8.12
N TYR A 447 16.62 -35.03 -6.81
CA TYR A 447 17.89 -35.43 -6.22
C TYR A 447 17.67 -36.55 -5.23
N MET A 448 18.53 -37.56 -5.27
CA MET A 448 18.60 -38.60 -4.23
C MET A 448 19.78 -38.27 -3.33
N LEU A 449 19.51 -37.89 -2.08
CA LEU A 449 20.50 -37.47 -1.10
C LEU A 449 20.66 -38.53 -0.01
N ALA A 450 21.87 -39.02 0.16
CA ALA A 450 22.21 -39.87 1.32
C ALA A 450 22.25 -39.00 2.61
N ALA A 451 22.34 -39.67 3.76
CA ALA A 451 22.51 -39.02 5.05
C ALA A 451 23.71 -38.04 5.04
N GLY A 452 23.49 -36.81 5.48
CA GLY A 452 24.50 -35.76 5.53
C GLY A 452 24.87 -35.13 4.17
N GLN A 453 24.25 -35.56 3.07
CA GLN A 453 24.50 -34.96 1.75
C GLN A 453 23.68 -33.68 1.55
N HIS A 454 24.27 -32.77 0.79
CA HIS A 454 23.62 -31.54 0.33
C HIS A 454 23.91 -31.29 -1.16
N VAL A 455 23.04 -30.49 -1.79
CA VAL A 455 23.21 -30.00 -3.16
C VAL A 455 22.72 -28.55 -3.24
N GLU A 456 23.39 -27.76 -4.04
CA GLU A 456 22.93 -26.42 -4.40
C GLU A 456 22.50 -26.38 -5.87
N LYS A 457 21.39 -25.70 -6.14
CA LYS A 457 20.91 -25.46 -7.50
C LYS A 457 20.55 -23.99 -7.66
N LEU A 458 21.19 -23.35 -8.65
CA LEU A 458 20.77 -22.02 -9.13
C LEU A 458 19.62 -22.19 -10.12
N TRP A 459 18.53 -21.47 -9.84
CA TRP A 459 17.39 -21.31 -10.74
C TRP A 459 17.53 -19.97 -11.44
N TYR A 460 17.68 -19.99 -12.76
CA TYR A 460 17.68 -18.81 -13.61
C TYR A 460 16.23 -18.36 -13.82
N LEU A 461 15.96 -17.07 -13.62
CA LEU A 461 14.62 -16.52 -13.65
C LEU A 461 14.39 -15.53 -14.80
N SER A 462 15.26 -15.57 -15.83
CA SER A 462 15.16 -14.67 -16.99
C SER A 462 13.79 -14.77 -17.68
N ASP A 463 13.26 -15.99 -17.83
CA ASP A 463 12.01 -16.25 -18.54
C ASP A 463 10.77 -15.79 -17.73
N SER A 464 10.92 -15.61 -16.43
CA SER A 464 9.90 -15.08 -15.52
C SER A 464 10.24 -13.69 -14.99
N TYR A 465 11.24 -13.01 -15.56
CA TYR A 465 11.62 -11.64 -15.19
C TYR A 465 12.00 -11.46 -13.73
N GLY A 466 12.65 -12.45 -13.13
CA GLY A 466 13.04 -12.43 -11.72
C GLY A 466 11.99 -12.98 -10.74
N TRP A 467 10.80 -13.33 -11.22
CA TRP A 467 9.76 -13.97 -10.41
C TRP A 467 10.04 -15.47 -10.26
N TYR A 468 9.85 -15.99 -9.04
CA TYR A 468 10.00 -17.41 -8.74
C TYR A 468 8.81 -17.93 -7.95
N ASP A 469 8.48 -19.19 -8.21
CA ASP A 469 7.50 -19.97 -7.45
C ASP A 469 7.97 -21.43 -7.52
N LEU A 470 8.68 -21.85 -6.47
CA LEU A 470 9.38 -23.11 -6.40
C LEU A 470 8.76 -23.99 -5.31
N VAL A 471 8.37 -25.18 -5.65
CA VAL A 471 7.83 -26.18 -4.70
C VAL A 471 8.84 -27.30 -4.51
N VAL A 472 9.24 -27.49 -3.27
CA VAL A 472 10.17 -28.56 -2.84
C VAL A 472 9.35 -29.63 -2.12
N ARG A 473 9.43 -30.87 -2.60
CA ARG A 473 8.80 -32.05 -1.97
C ARG A 473 9.83 -33.12 -1.65
N GLY A 474 9.65 -33.75 -0.51
CA GLY A 474 10.52 -34.85 -0.09
C GLY A 474 9.70 -36.11 0.17
N ASN A 475 10.27 -37.29 -0.17
CA ASN A 475 9.64 -38.59 0.11
C ASN A 475 10.01 -39.17 1.48
N ALA A 476 10.89 -38.48 2.18
CA ALA A 476 11.41 -38.90 3.48
C ALA A 476 10.36 -38.81 4.60
N GLU A 477 9.46 -37.85 4.48
CA GLU A 477 8.34 -37.62 5.37
C GLU A 477 7.05 -37.55 4.55
N THR A 478 6.00 -38.24 5.04
CA THR A 478 4.70 -38.13 4.40
C THR A 478 4.21 -36.70 4.50
N GLY A 479 4.10 -36.02 3.36
CA GLY A 479 3.57 -34.65 3.28
C GLY A 479 4.56 -33.53 3.47
N PHE A 480 5.89 -33.79 3.42
CA PHE A 480 6.87 -32.69 3.41
C PHE A 480 6.74 -31.86 2.15
N GLU A 481 6.50 -30.58 2.35
CA GLU A 481 6.47 -29.57 1.29
C GLU A 481 6.99 -28.23 1.80
N GLN A 482 7.86 -27.61 1.01
CA GLN A 482 8.18 -26.19 1.17
C GLN A 482 7.93 -25.47 -0.16
N ARG A 483 7.26 -24.34 -0.11
CA ARG A 483 7.05 -23.49 -1.27
C ARG A 483 7.68 -22.12 -1.03
N LEU A 484 8.39 -21.63 -2.04
CA LEU A 484 9.07 -20.35 -2.01
C LEU A 484 8.61 -19.54 -3.23
N ALA A 485 7.93 -18.43 -2.99
CA ALA A 485 7.52 -17.52 -4.06
C ALA A 485 7.94 -16.09 -3.75
N GLY A 486 8.09 -15.28 -4.81
CA GLY A 486 8.47 -13.88 -4.74
C GLY A 486 9.22 -13.41 -5.97
N HIS A 487 9.89 -12.28 -5.84
CA HIS A 487 10.71 -11.66 -6.89
C HIS A 487 12.12 -11.41 -6.37
N VAL A 488 13.12 -11.64 -7.22
CA VAL A 488 14.52 -11.30 -6.91
C VAL A 488 14.78 -9.85 -7.29
N GLU A 489 14.95 -9.03 -6.28
CA GLU A 489 15.22 -7.60 -6.46
C GLU A 489 16.70 -7.37 -6.79
N THR A 490 16.96 -6.83 -7.98
CA THR A 490 18.32 -6.51 -8.46
C THR A 490 18.63 -5.02 -8.34
N GLY A 491 17.71 -4.22 -7.81
CA GLY A 491 17.81 -2.76 -7.82
C GLY A 491 17.50 -2.12 -9.17
N GLN A 492 17.13 -2.92 -10.17
CA GLN A 492 16.74 -2.45 -11.50
C GLN A 492 15.23 -2.62 -11.72
N PRO A 493 14.63 -1.78 -12.58
CA PRO A 493 13.25 -1.99 -13.01
C PRO A 493 13.01 -3.38 -13.60
N SER A 494 11.85 -3.94 -13.39
CA SER A 494 11.41 -5.23 -13.90
C SER A 494 9.99 -5.12 -14.51
N VAL A 495 9.20 -6.16 -14.41
CA VAL A 495 7.80 -6.19 -14.81
C VAL A 495 6.93 -6.75 -13.68
N SER A 496 5.62 -6.46 -13.74
CA SER A 496 4.64 -7.10 -12.85
C SER A 496 4.65 -8.62 -13.03
N ASP A 497 4.20 -9.35 -12.00
CA ASP A 497 4.16 -10.80 -12.03
C ASP A 497 3.50 -11.32 -13.31
N PRO A 498 4.22 -12.08 -14.16
CA PRO A 498 3.69 -12.62 -15.41
C PRO A 498 2.55 -13.62 -15.21
N ALA A 499 2.38 -14.18 -14.00
CA ALA A 499 1.24 -15.04 -13.68
C ALA A 499 -0.08 -14.26 -13.59
N ILE A 500 -0.04 -12.96 -13.29
CA ILE A 500 -1.21 -12.09 -13.27
C ILE A 500 -1.66 -11.83 -14.72
N GLY A 501 -2.93 -12.16 -15.05
CA GLY A 501 -3.50 -11.92 -16.37
C GLY A 501 -3.19 -12.98 -17.44
N GLN A 502 -2.54 -14.07 -17.10
CA GLN A 502 -2.38 -15.22 -18.02
C GLN A 502 -3.49 -16.27 -17.82
N ALA A 503 -4.23 -16.56 -18.88
CA ALA A 503 -5.32 -17.55 -18.83
C ALA A 503 -4.87 -18.99 -18.51
N ARG A 504 -3.60 -19.31 -18.66
CA ARG A 504 -3.05 -20.65 -18.44
C ARG A 504 -2.89 -21.03 -16.96
N TRP A 505 -2.88 -20.08 -16.03
CA TRP A 505 -2.65 -20.32 -14.59
C TRP A 505 -3.91 -20.75 -13.83
N ARG A 506 -5.06 -20.89 -14.51
CA ARG A 506 -6.32 -21.35 -13.88
C ARG A 506 -6.30 -22.79 -13.33
N LYS A 507 -5.24 -23.56 -13.57
CA LYS A 507 -5.14 -24.95 -13.09
C LYS A 507 -4.77 -25.08 -11.60
N PHE A 508 -4.39 -24.00 -10.93
CA PHE A 508 -3.87 -24.06 -9.56
C PHE A 508 -4.78 -23.40 -8.51
N GLN A 509 -6.04 -23.09 -8.86
CA GLN A 509 -7.01 -22.50 -7.90
C GLN A 509 -7.81 -23.54 -7.09
N ALA A 510 -7.38 -24.77 -7.01
CA ALA A 510 -8.04 -25.80 -6.19
C ALA A 510 -7.07 -26.33 -5.12
N TYR A 511 -6.88 -25.55 -4.05
CA TYR A 511 -6.42 -26.03 -2.76
C TYR A 511 -7.03 -25.19 -1.63
#